data_771b768b016800948373e1c1ab900a3f
#
_entry.id   771b768b016800948373e1c1ab900a3f
#
_cell.length_a   1.000
_cell.length_b   1.000
_cell.length_c   1.000
_cell.angle_alpha   90.00
_cell.angle_beta   90.00
_cell.angle_gamma   90.00
#
_symmetry.space_group_name_H-M   'P 1'
#
loop_
_entity.id
_entity.type
_entity.pdbx_description
1 polymer ?
#
loop_
_entity_poly.entity_id
_entity_poly.type
_entity_poly.pdbx_seq_one_letter_code
_entity_poly.pdbx_strand_id
1 'polypeptide(L)'
;MSVSVDSIKSKGVSLTPIRTAGEYVGTTLFLLLALGATNVANIPTTSVTGATAEGEKGTTVAAVNTSSLLYISLAFGFSLAVNAWIFFRVSGGLFNPAVSLGMALVGALTPLRACLLTVAQILGGITGE
;
A
#
# COMPACT_ATOMS: atom_id res chain seq x y z
N MET A 1 32.88 21.15 16.59
CA MET A 1 31.51 21.16 17.09
C MET A 1 31.06 19.72 17.22
N SER A 2 31.29 19.09 18.39
CA SER A 2 30.98 17.67 18.63
C SER A 2 29.48 17.57 18.96
N VAL A 3 28.70 17.00 18.06
CA VAL A 3 27.32 16.66 18.35
C VAL A 3 27.32 15.46 19.28
N SER A 4 26.81 15.63 20.50
CA SER A 4 26.72 14.56 21.49
C SER A 4 25.88 13.38 20.96
N VAL A 5 26.39 12.17 21.15
CA VAL A 5 25.69 10.92 20.78
C VAL A 5 24.31 10.84 21.43
N ASP A 6 24.16 11.40 22.63
CA ASP A 6 22.89 11.46 23.37
C ASP A 6 21.85 12.37 22.67
N SER A 7 22.30 13.47 22.02
CA SER A 7 21.43 14.34 21.23
C SER A 7 20.89 13.64 19.98
N ILE A 8 21.68 12.79 19.33
CA ILE A 8 21.26 12.00 18.16
C ILE A 8 20.27 10.92 18.60
N LYS A 9 20.53 10.28 19.75
CA LYS A 9 19.67 9.22 20.30
C LYS A 9 18.30 9.76 20.74
N SER A 10 18.27 10.92 21.39
CA SER A 10 17.04 11.59 21.82
C SER A 10 16.19 12.05 20.63
N LYS A 11 16.81 12.61 19.58
CA LYS A 11 16.13 12.99 18.34
C LYS A 11 15.56 11.77 17.60
N GLY A 12 16.26 10.64 17.60
CA GLY A 12 15.77 9.40 16.99
C GLY A 12 14.50 8.87 17.64
N VAL A 13 14.41 8.92 18.95
CA VAL A 13 13.22 8.51 19.73
C VAL A 13 12.06 9.48 19.50
N SER A 14 12.33 10.78 19.45
CA SER A 14 11.31 11.81 19.21
C SER A 14 10.66 11.73 17.80
N LEU A 15 11.37 11.23 16.79
CA LEU A 15 10.86 11.11 15.42
C LEU A 15 10.11 9.80 15.16
N THR A 16 10.21 8.82 16.03
CA THR A 16 9.57 7.51 15.87
C THR A 16 8.04 7.62 15.70
N PRO A 17 7.30 8.37 16.55
CA PRO A 17 5.85 8.47 16.41
C PRO A 17 5.42 9.13 15.09
N ILE A 18 6.14 10.14 14.62
CA ILE A 18 5.86 10.81 13.34
C ILE A 18 6.05 9.84 12.17
N ARG A 19 7.10 9.03 12.21
CA ARG A 19 7.40 8.01 11.19
C ARG A 19 6.36 6.91 11.19
N THR A 20 5.94 6.44 12.37
CA THR A 20 4.90 5.43 12.54
C THR A 20 3.55 5.94 12.01
N ALA A 21 3.19 7.18 12.32
CA ALA A 21 1.99 7.82 11.77
C ALA A 21 2.07 7.95 10.24
N GLY A 22 3.24 8.30 9.69
CA GLY A 22 3.46 8.38 8.23
C GLY A 22 3.30 7.03 7.54
N GLU A 23 3.76 5.94 8.14
CA GLU A 23 3.54 4.58 7.62
C GLU A 23 2.07 4.16 7.70
N TYR A 24 1.36 4.49 8.77
CA TYR A 24 -0.08 4.24 8.88
C TYR A 24 -0.86 4.97 7.79
N VAL A 25 -0.71 6.29 7.69
CA VAL A 25 -1.43 7.11 6.71
C VAL A 25 -1.05 6.73 5.27
N GLY A 26 0.23 6.54 5.00
CA GLY A 26 0.71 6.17 3.67
C GLY A 26 0.21 4.78 3.23
N THR A 27 0.18 3.79 4.14
CA THR A 27 -0.38 2.46 3.84
C THR A 27 -1.89 2.54 3.60
N THR A 28 -2.62 3.31 4.42
CA THR A 28 -4.06 3.54 4.24
C THR A 28 -4.35 4.14 2.87
N LEU A 29 -3.67 5.22 2.49
CA LEU A 29 -3.88 5.87 1.19
C LEU A 29 -3.45 4.99 0.02
N PHE A 30 -2.35 4.26 0.17
CA PHE A 30 -1.89 3.31 -0.85
C PHE A 30 -2.97 2.27 -1.16
N LEU A 31 -3.49 1.59 -0.13
CA LEU A 31 -4.48 0.54 -0.33
C LEU A 31 -5.85 1.09 -0.73
N LEU A 32 -6.29 2.20 -0.15
CA LEU A 32 -7.54 2.86 -0.53
C LEU A 32 -7.58 3.16 -2.04
N LEU A 33 -6.51 3.73 -2.60
CA LEU A 33 -6.43 4.04 -4.03
C LEU A 33 -6.29 2.77 -4.89
N ALA A 34 -5.46 1.83 -4.49
CA ALA A 34 -5.22 0.60 -5.23
C ALA A 34 -6.45 -0.32 -5.26
N LEU A 35 -7.08 -0.55 -4.11
CA LEU A 35 -8.28 -1.39 -3.99
C LEU A 35 -9.51 -0.70 -4.56
N GLY A 36 -9.65 0.62 -4.39
CA GLY A 36 -10.69 1.40 -5.03
C GLY A 36 -10.63 1.28 -6.56
N ALA A 37 -9.44 1.37 -7.15
CA ALA A 37 -9.25 1.15 -8.59
C ALA A 37 -9.56 -0.30 -9.00
N THR A 38 -9.22 -1.28 -8.15
CA THR A 38 -9.56 -2.70 -8.38
C THR A 38 -11.07 -2.91 -8.40
N ASN A 39 -11.80 -2.28 -7.47
CA ASN A 39 -13.26 -2.34 -7.44
C ASN A 39 -13.87 -1.75 -8.72
N VAL A 40 -13.37 -0.62 -9.20
CA VAL A 40 -13.80 -0.02 -10.48
C VAL A 40 -13.52 -0.96 -11.65
N ALA A 41 -12.36 -1.60 -11.69
CA ALA A 41 -12.01 -2.55 -12.77
C ALA A 41 -12.90 -3.80 -12.80
N ASN A 42 -13.47 -4.17 -11.66
CA ASN A 42 -14.34 -5.34 -11.51
C ASN A 42 -15.85 -5.02 -11.65
N ILE A 43 -16.22 -3.76 -11.90
CA ILE A 43 -17.62 -3.42 -12.18
C ILE A 43 -18.01 -4.11 -13.48
N PRO A 44 -19.12 -4.92 -13.49
CA PRO A 44 -19.60 -5.55 -14.70
C PRO A 44 -19.93 -4.49 -15.75
N THR A 45 -19.32 -4.59 -16.93
CA THR A 45 -19.72 -3.74 -18.05
C THR A 45 -21.11 -4.19 -18.47
N THR A 46 -22.13 -3.40 -18.15
CA THR A 46 -23.45 -3.57 -18.71
C THR A 46 -23.33 -3.24 -20.18
N SER A 47 -23.18 -4.25 -21.04
CA SER A 47 -23.32 -4.07 -22.47
C SER A 47 -24.76 -3.68 -22.75
N VAL A 48 -25.00 -2.39 -22.99
CA VAL A 48 -26.25 -1.89 -23.57
C VAL A 48 -26.23 -2.27 -25.04
N THR A 49 -26.27 -3.56 -25.31
CA THR A 49 -26.57 -4.06 -26.65
C THR A 49 -27.90 -4.78 -26.51
N GLY A 50 -28.95 -4.10 -26.89
CA GLY A 50 -30.24 -4.72 -27.09
C GLY A 50 -30.15 -5.78 -28.19
N ALA A 51 -29.78 -6.99 -27.80
CA ALA A 51 -29.95 -8.18 -28.58
C ALA A 51 -30.54 -9.22 -27.64
N THR A 52 -31.86 -9.33 -27.69
CA THR A 52 -32.61 -10.51 -27.29
C THR A 52 -32.06 -11.72 -28.05
N ALA A 53 -31.27 -12.54 -27.38
CA ALA A 53 -31.02 -13.92 -27.74
C ALA A 53 -31.34 -14.76 -26.51
N GLU A 54 -32.55 -15.29 -26.51
CA GLU A 54 -32.90 -16.39 -25.61
C GLU A 54 -32.03 -17.60 -25.91
N GLY A 55 -31.54 -18.20 -24.85
CA GLY A 55 -31.12 -19.58 -24.79
C GLY A 55 -29.67 -19.86 -25.11
N GLU A 56 -28.79 -19.69 -24.12
CA GLU A 56 -27.78 -20.70 -23.82
C GLU A 56 -27.21 -20.47 -22.40
N LYS A 57 -27.55 -21.37 -21.46
CA LYS A 57 -26.85 -21.52 -20.20
C LYS A 57 -25.48 -22.11 -20.51
N GLY A 58 -24.63 -21.33 -21.13
CA GLY A 58 -23.20 -21.60 -21.19
C GLY A 58 -22.57 -21.12 -19.90
N THR A 59 -21.92 -22.03 -19.16
CA THR A 59 -21.01 -21.69 -18.08
C THR A 59 -19.86 -20.92 -18.72
N THR A 60 -20.01 -19.60 -18.86
CA THR A 60 -18.92 -18.74 -19.31
C THR A 60 -17.90 -18.70 -18.16
N VAL A 61 -16.85 -19.49 -18.27
CA VAL A 61 -15.62 -19.24 -17.56
C VAL A 61 -15.25 -17.81 -17.94
N ALA A 62 -15.37 -16.89 -17.00
CA ALA A 62 -15.06 -15.49 -17.24
C ALA A 62 -13.60 -15.42 -17.74
N ALA A 63 -13.44 -15.19 -19.03
CA ALA A 63 -12.10 -15.04 -19.61
C ALA A 63 -11.43 -13.89 -18.89
N VAL A 64 -10.24 -14.16 -18.34
CA VAL A 64 -9.47 -13.16 -17.60
C VAL A 64 -9.24 -11.97 -18.53
N ASN A 65 -9.85 -10.84 -18.19
CA ASN A 65 -9.71 -9.62 -18.99
C ASN A 65 -8.33 -9.01 -18.76
N THR A 66 -7.43 -9.22 -19.71
CA THR A 66 -6.05 -8.72 -19.66
C THR A 66 -5.98 -7.21 -19.47
N SER A 67 -6.93 -6.45 -20.03
CA SER A 67 -7.00 -5.00 -19.86
C SER A 67 -7.32 -4.62 -18.41
N SER A 68 -8.22 -5.34 -17.75
CA SER A 68 -8.51 -5.12 -16.31
C SER A 68 -7.29 -5.45 -15.45
N LEU A 69 -6.57 -6.52 -15.76
CA LEU A 69 -5.34 -6.86 -15.04
C LEU A 69 -4.27 -5.80 -15.21
N LEU A 70 -4.09 -5.28 -16.43
CA LEU A 70 -3.15 -4.19 -16.69
C LEU A 70 -3.54 -2.93 -15.89
N TYR A 71 -4.83 -2.56 -15.93
CA TYR A 71 -5.34 -1.41 -15.19
C TYR A 71 -5.08 -1.55 -13.68
N ILE A 72 -5.41 -2.71 -13.10
CA ILE A 72 -5.16 -3.00 -11.68
C ILE A 72 -3.68 -2.91 -11.35
N SER A 73 -2.82 -3.51 -12.17
CA SER A 73 -1.37 -3.49 -11.95
C SER A 73 -0.79 -2.06 -11.97
N LEU A 74 -1.24 -1.24 -12.93
CA LEU A 74 -0.85 0.16 -13.02
C LEU A 74 -1.38 0.97 -11.83
N ALA A 75 -2.62 0.74 -11.41
CA ALA A 75 -3.20 1.41 -10.25
C ALA A 75 -2.42 1.12 -8.96
N PHE A 76 -2.05 -0.13 -8.71
CA PHE A 76 -1.19 -0.49 -7.59
C PHE A 76 0.19 0.17 -7.69
N GLY A 77 0.82 0.11 -8.87
CA GLY A 77 2.14 0.71 -9.09
C GLY A 77 2.16 2.21 -8.88
N PHE A 78 1.23 2.94 -9.47
CA PHE A 78 1.14 4.40 -9.31
C PHE A 78 0.74 4.81 -7.91
N SER A 79 -0.21 4.13 -7.28
CA SER A 79 -0.62 4.39 -5.90
C SER A 79 0.58 4.26 -4.95
N LEU A 80 1.35 3.18 -5.08
CA LEU A 80 2.55 2.98 -4.28
C LEU A 80 3.61 4.04 -4.56
N ALA A 81 3.89 4.34 -5.83
CA ALA A 81 4.90 5.32 -6.22
C ALA A 81 4.60 6.73 -5.68
N VAL A 82 3.36 7.19 -5.80
CA VAL A 82 2.94 8.51 -5.30
C VAL A 82 3.04 8.58 -3.78
N ASN A 83 2.54 7.55 -3.07
CA ASN A 83 2.60 7.52 -1.62
C ASN A 83 4.05 7.41 -1.11
N ALA A 84 4.88 6.60 -1.75
CA ALA A 84 6.30 6.53 -1.43
C ALA A 84 6.98 7.90 -1.62
N TRP A 85 6.70 8.59 -2.72
CA TRP A 85 7.25 9.91 -2.97
C TRP A 85 6.88 10.93 -1.87
N ILE A 86 5.61 10.96 -1.47
CA ILE A 86 5.11 11.90 -0.45
C ILE A 86 5.73 11.58 0.92
N PHE A 87 5.72 10.32 1.34
CA PHE A 87 6.08 9.91 2.70
C PHE A 87 7.54 9.49 2.87
N PHE A 88 8.32 9.34 1.80
CA PHE A 88 9.70 8.87 1.86
C PHE A 88 10.55 9.65 2.87
N ARG A 89 10.45 10.97 2.85
CA ARG A 89 11.21 11.86 3.76
C ARG A 89 10.72 11.81 5.22
N VAL A 90 9.48 11.39 5.43
CA VAL A 90 8.84 11.38 6.76
C VAL A 90 9.05 10.04 7.44
N SER A 91 8.66 8.94 6.77
CA SER A 91 8.66 7.60 7.37
C SER A 91 9.70 6.66 6.78
N GLY A 92 10.06 6.85 5.53
CA GLY A 92 10.87 5.96 4.71
C GLY A 92 10.03 5.28 3.62
N GLY A 93 8.70 5.38 3.66
CA GLY A 93 7.80 4.92 2.59
C GLY A 93 7.83 3.41 2.38
N LEU A 94 7.88 2.63 3.45
CA LEU A 94 7.98 1.16 3.37
C LEU A 94 6.63 0.51 3.05
N PHE A 95 5.56 0.96 3.70
CA PHE A 95 4.15 0.57 3.54
C PHE A 95 3.88 -0.94 3.44
N ASN A 96 4.85 -1.75 3.85
CA ASN A 96 4.77 -3.20 3.76
C ASN A 96 5.52 -3.86 4.93
N PRO A 97 4.85 -4.70 5.73
CA PRO A 97 5.46 -5.42 6.83
C PRO A 97 6.67 -6.29 6.41
N ALA A 98 6.60 -6.92 5.23
CA ALA A 98 7.68 -7.76 4.73
C ALA A 98 8.93 -6.93 4.39
N VAL A 99 8.77 -5.73 3.83
CA VAL A 99 9.87 -4.80 3.57
C VAL A 99 10.46 -4.29 4.88
N SER A 100 9.62 -3.95 5.87
CA SER A 100 10.06 -3.54 7.20
C SER A 100 10.87 -4.64 7.90
N LEU A 101 10.45 -5.90 7.77
CA LEU A 101 11.19 -7.05 8.27
C LEU A 101 12.54 -7.22 7.55
N GLY A 102 12.55 -7.15 6.22
CA GLY A 102 13.78 -7.23 5.42
C GLY A 102 14.78 -6.13 5.82
N MET A 103 14.32 -4.89 6.02
CA MET A 103 15.16 -3.79 6.47
C MET A 103 15.70 -3.99 7.90
N ALA A 104 14.93 -4.65 8.77
CA ALA A 104 15.41 -5.02 10.09
C ALA A 104 16.49 -6.12 10.05
N LEU A 105 16.30 -7.12 9.18
CA LEU A 105 17.25 -8.23 9.02
C LEU A 105 18.60 -7.77 8.47
N VAL A 106 18.63 -6.81 7.55
CA VAL A 106 19.88 -6.23 7.05
C VAL A 106 20.47 -5.16 7.98
N GLY A 107 19.84 -4.91 9.16
CA GLY A 107 20.35 -3.95 10.16
C GLY A 107 20.08 -2.48 9.84
N ALA A 108 19.30 -2.16 8.80
CA ALA A 108 18.93 -0.79 8.45
C ALA A 108 17.86 -0.19 9.38
N LEU A 109 17.08 -1.04 10.05
CA LEU A 109 16.08 -0.67 11.07
C LEU A 109 16.39 -1.38 12.38
N THR A 110 16.17 -0.67 13.50
CA THR A 110 16.18 -1.34 14.81
C THR A 110 14.97 -2.24 14.96
N PRO A 111 15.06 -3.41 15.62
CA PRO A 111 13.95 -4.36 15.75
C PRO A 111 12.69 -3.73 16.38
N LEU A 112 12.86 -2.89 17.39
CA LEU A 112 11.74 -2.18 18.02
C LEU A 112 11.02 -1.27 17.03
N ARG A 113 11.77 -0.54 16.22
CA ARG A 113 11.21 0.35 15.22
C ARG A 113 10.49 -0.43 14.10
N ALA A 114 11.09 -1.53 13.64
CA ALA A 114 10.46 -2.40 12.65
C ALA A 114 9.11 -2.95 13.15
N CYS A 115 9.04 -3.35 14.43
CA CYS A 115 7.80 -3.80 15.05
C CYS A 115 6.73 -2.71 15.06
N LEU A 116 7.07 -1.48 15.48
CA LEU A 116 6.13 -0.36 15.49
C LEU A 116 5.62 0.01 14.09
N LEU A 117 6.51 0.02 13.09
CA LEU A 117 6.12 0.29 11.71
C LEU A 117 5.21 -0.83 11.17
N THR A 118 5.52 -2.09 11.44
CA THR A 118 4.70 -3.24 11.05
C THR A 118 3.28 -3.14 11.61
N VAL A 119 3.13 -2.81 12.88
CA VAL A 119 1.81 -2.61 13.50
C VAL A 119 1.05 -1.47 12.81
N ALA A 120 1.70 -0.34 12.57
CA ALA A 120 1.11 0.80 11.88
C ALA A 120 0.67 0.44 10.45
N GLN A 121 1.47 -0.31 9.72
CA GLN A 121 1.19 -0.77 8.36
C GLN A 121 0.00 -1.75 8.34
N ILE A 122 -0.09 -2.69 9.29
CA ILE A 122 -1.23 -3.61 9.41
C ILE A 122 -2.51 -2.83 9.70
N LEU A 123 -2.49 -1.90 10.67
CA LEU A 123 -3.64 -1.06 10.98
C LEU A 123 -4.03 -0.17 9.79
N GLY A 124 -3.03 0.40 9.10
CA GLY A 124 -3.25 1.17 7.88
C GLY A 124 -3.85 0.34 6.75
N GLY A 125 -3.48 -0.92 6.64
CA GLY A 125 -4.06 -1.88 5.71
C GLY A 125 -5.54 -2.13 5.98
N ILE A 126 -5.90 -2.40 7.23
CA ILE A 126 -7.28 -2.64 7.65
C ILE A 126 -8.18 -1.42 7.42
N THR A 127 -7.63 -0.20 7.59
CA THR A 127 -8.41 1.04 7.40
C THR A 127 -8.49 1.51 5.94
N GLY A 128 -7.60 1.04 5.07
CA GLY A 128 -7.57 1.37 3.64
C GLY A 128 -8.38 0.41 2.76
N GLU A 129 -8.88 -0.68 3.33
CA GLU A 129 -9.72 -1.68 2.67
C GLU A 129 -11.20 -1.29 2.72
#